data_863b84df35955784f2f37f716c29500f
#
_entry.id   863b84df35955784f2f37f716c29500f
#
_cell.length_a   1.000
_cell.length_b   1.000
_cell.length_c   1.000
_cell.angle_alpha   90.00
_cell.angle_beta   90.00
_cell.angle_gamma   90.00
#
_symmetry.space_group_name_H-M   'P 1'
#
loop_
_entity.id
_entity.type
_entity.pdbx_description
1 polymer ?
#
loop_
_entity_poly.entity_id
_entity_poly.type
_entity_poly.pdbx_seq_one_letter_code
_entity_poly.pdbx_strand_id
1 'polypeptide(L)'
;MAAELDFTLSLVDKLTKPLKQAQSAVTGFADKAAADFKRLGFGVAGLWGVAQGIKGLVNPARDMEAALAEVSSLDVANKTLDQLRKTSQNFAVDYGESASAFVRSAYDIQSAIAGLQGDELPKFTEASAILAKATKSDTATITNYMGTMYGVFKNTAEKMGRTQWVEQIAGQTASAVQMFKTTG
;
A
#
# COMPACT_ATOMS: atom_id res chain seq x y z
N MET A 1 20.45 22.84 19.91
CA MET A 1 19.16 23.57 19.80
C MET A 1 18.98 24.28 18.46
N ALA A 2 19.96 25.01 17.89
CA ALA A 2 19.81 25.63 16.56
C ALA A 2 19.68 24.62 15.41
N ALA A 3 20.45 23.54 15.43
CA ALA A 3 20.44 22.52 14.35
C ALA A 3 19.14 21.69 14.29
N GLU A 4 18.47 21.46 15.43
CA GLU A 4 17.17 20.76 15.47
C GLU A 4 16.03 21.66 14.94
N LEU A 5 16.10 22.97 15.23
CA LEU A 5 15.15 23.95 14.69
C LEU A 5 15.27 24.10 13.18
N ASP A 6 16.49 24.13 12.63
CA ASP A 6 16.72 24.19 11.18
C ASP A 6 16.27 22.92 10.46
N PHE A 7 16.46 21.74 11.08
CA PHE A 7 15.99 20.48 10.53
C PHE A 7 14.46 20.42 10.49
N THR A 8 13.80 20.85 11.57
CA THR A 8 12.33 20.88 11.68
C THR A 8 11.71 21.87 10.70
N LEU A 9 12.30 23.08 10.56
CA LEU A 9 11.86 24.07 9.57
C LEU A 9 12.06 23.58 8.13
N SER A 10 13.19 22.95 7.82
CA SER A 10 13.47 22.38 6.51
C SER A 10 12.52 21.21 6.16
N LEU A 11 12.14 20.39 7.14
CA LEU A 11 11.19 19.31 6.95
C LEU A 11 9.77 19.84 6.71
N VAL A 12 9.35 20.85 7.48
CA VAL A 12 8.07 21.52 7.31
C VAL A 12 7.97 22.19 5.95
N ASP A 13 9.02 22.88 5.49
CA ASP A 13 9.05 23.53 4.16
C ASP A 13 9.02 22.50 3.00
N LYS A 14 9.72 21.38 3.13
CA LYS A 14 9.73 20.31 2.13
C LYS A 14 8.41 19.56 2.03
N LEU A 15 7.63 19.51 3.11
CA LEU A 15 6.31 18.87 3.13
C LEU A 15 5.19 19.85 2.81
N THR A 16 5.28 21.09 3.29
CA THR A 16 4.20 22.10 3.16
C THR A 16 4.14 22.69 1.75
N LYS A 17 5.27 22.88 1.05
CA LYS A 17 5.28 23.37 -0.33
C LYS A 17 4.62 22.41 -1.33
N PRO A 18 4.99 21.13 -1.40
CA PRO A 18 4.29 20.18 -2.27
C PRO A 18 2.82 20.00 -1.91
N LEU A 19 2.47 20.06 -0.61
CA LEU A 19 1.08 19.95 -0.16
C LEU A 19 0.25 21.15 -0.59
N LYS A 20 0.79 22.38 -0.48
CA LYS A 20 0.15 23.59 -0.98
C LYS A 20 0.02 23.60 -2.50
N GLN A 21 1.02 23.10 -3.23
CA GLN A 21 0.97 22.98 -4.69
C GLN A 21 -0.08 21.95 -5.13
N ALA A 22 -0.15 20.80 -4.46
CA ALA A 22 -1.19 19.81 -4.70
C ALA A 22 -2.57 20.33 -4.36
N GLN A 23 -2.73 21.06 -3.25
CA GLN A 23 -3.97 21.69 -2.85
C GLN A 23 -4.39 22.79 -3.84
N SER A 24 -3.45 23.60 -4.34
CA SER A 24 -3.72 24.62 -5.36
C SER A 24 -4.06 24.02 -6.72
N ALA A 25 -3.44 22.90 -7.10
CA ALA A 25 -3.75 22.18 -8.33
C ALA A 25 -5.16 21.55 -8.25
N VAL A 26 -5.53 20.99 -7.10
CA VAL A 26 -6.87 20.41 -6.88
C VAL A 26 -7.96 21.49 -6.83
N THR A 27 -7.70 22.63 -6.17
CA THR A 27 -8.64 23.76 -6.16
C THR A 27 -8.76 24.41 -7.55
N GLY A 28 -7.65 24.62 -8.26
CA GLY A 28 -7.67 25.14 -9.62
C GLY A 28 -8.38 24.21 -10.62
N PHE A 29 -8.26 22.90 -10.45
CA PHE A 29 -9.04 21.92 -11.22
C PHE A 29 -10.53 21.96 -10.86
N ALA A 30 -10.87 22.07 -9.57
CA ALA A 30 -12.24 22.16 -9.11
C ALA A 30 -12.93 23.44 -9.61
N ASP A 31 -12.22 24.58 -9.58
CA ASP A 31 -12.73 25.88 -10.06
C ASP A 31 -12.92 25.85 -11.58
N LYS A 32 -11.99 25.25 -12.33
CA LYS A 32 -12.10 25.10 -13.79
C LYS A 32 -13.21 24.14 -14.19
N ALA A 33 -13.32 23.01 -13.49
CA ALA A 33 -14.41 22.06 -13.68
C ALA A 33 -15.77 22.70 -13.35
N ALA A 34 -15.87 23.49 -12.27
CA ALA A 34 -17.07 24.19 -11.89
C ALA A 34 -17.47 25.29 -12.95
N ALA A 35 -16.49 25.98 -13.55
CA ALA A 35 -16.71 26.92 -14.61
C ALA A 35 -17.19 26.26 -15.91
N ASP A 36 -16.62 25.13 -16.26
CA ASP A 36 -16.98 24.33 -17.45
C ASP A 36 -18.38 23.69 -17.27
N PHE A 37 -18.69 23.18 -16.06
CA PHE A 37 -20.03 22.69 -15.72
C PHE A 37 -21.11 23.80 -15.76
N LYS A 38 -20.77 25.00 -15.32
CA LYS A 38 -21.68 26.16 -15.42
C LYS A 38 -22.00 26.53 -16.89
N ARG A 39 -21.03 26.37 -17.79
CA ARG A 39 -21.20 26.56 -19.23
C ARG A 39 -22.09 25.50 -19.87
N LEU A 40 -22.09 24.26 -19.33
CA LEU A 40 -22.90 23.15 -19.79
C LEU A 40 -24.33 23.13 -19.24
N GLY A 41 -24.73 24.16 -18.44
CA GLY A 41 -26.10 24.31 -17.95
C GLY A 41 -26.54 23.34 -16.87
N PHE A 42 -25.60 22.65 -16.23
CA PHE A 42 -25.92 21.80 -15.08
C PHE A 42 -26.01 22.64 -13.81
N GLY A 43 -27.20 22.67 -13.19
CA GLY A 43 -27.51 23.44 -12.01
C GLY A 43 -26.71 23.05 -10.76
N VAL A 44 -26.88 23.85 -9.68
CA VAL A 44 -26.16 23.81 -8.40
C VAL A 44 -26.08 22.39 -7.77
N ALA A 45 -26.98 21.48 -8.06
CA ALA A 45 -26.98 20.10 -7.60
C ALA A 45 -25.74 19.30 -8.08
N GLY A 46 -25.15 19.66 -9.26
CA GLY A 46 -23.92 19.04 -9.76
C GLY A 46 -22.67 19.41 -8.97
N LEU A 47 -22.65 20.60 -8.36
CA LEU A 47 -21.49 21.07 -7.58
C LEU A 47 -21.35 20.34 -6.23
N TRP A 48 -22.47 19.90 -5.63
CA TRP A 48 -22.44 19.07 -4.42
C TRP A 48 -21.86 17.68 -4.69
N GLY A 49 -22.14 17.10 -5.85
CA GLY A 49 -21.57 15.80 -6.26
C GLY A 49 -20.05 15.87 -6.46
N VAL A 50 -19.53 16.95 -7.05
CA VAL A 50 -18.09 17.17 -7.24
C VAL A 50 -17.38 17.41 -5.90
N ALA A 51 -17.96 18.20 -4.99
CA ALA A 51 -17.39 18.42 -3.66
C ALA A 51 -17.35 17.13 -2.81
N GLN A 52 -18.35 16.28 -2.93
CA GLN A 52 -18.37 14.94 -2.30
C GLN A 52 -17.35 14.00 -2.97
N GLY A 53 -17.20 14.06 -4.29
CA GLY A 53 -16.21 13.30 -5.04
C GLY A 53 -14.77 13.65 -4.63
N ILE A 54 -14.45 14.93 -4.43
CA ILE A 54 -13.12 15.37 -3.97
C ILE A 54 -12.84 14.92 -2.54
N LYS A 55 -13.83 14.98 -1.64
CA LYS A 55 -13.71 14.43 -0.29
C LYS A 55 -13.49 12.92 -0.32
N GLY A 56 -14.13 12.21 -1.24
CA GLY A 56 -13.94 10.78 -1.46
C GLY A 56 -12.54 10.41 -1.96
N LEU A 57 -11.82 11.32 -2.62
CA LEU A 57 -10.44 11.10 -3.10
C LEU A 57 -9.37 11.45 -2.05
N VAL A 58 -9.66 12.39 -1.14
CA VAL A 58 -8.70 12.82 -0.11
C VAL A 58 -8.52 11.75 0.98
N ASN A 59 -9.57 11.05 1.37
CA ASN A 59 -9.49 10.01 2.39
C ASN A 59 -8.60 8.83 1.98
N PRO A 60 -8.76 8.21 0.80
CA PRO A 60 -7.85 7.15 0.35
C PRO A 60 -6.38 7.56 0.28
N ALA A 61 -6.10 8.83 -0.10
CA ALA A 61 -4.73 9.34 -0.12
C ALA A 61 -4.14 9.47 1.29
N ARG A 62 -4.91 9.97 2.25
CA ARG A 62 -4.50 10.05 3.66
C ARG A 62 -4.31 8.68 4.28
N ASP A 63 -5.19 7.73 3.97
CA ASP A 63 -5.12 6.36 4.45
C ASP A 63 -3.87 5.65 3.89
N MET A 64 -3.50 5.93 2.65
CA MET A 64 -2.27 5.44 2.04
C MET A 64 -1.04 6.01 2.74
N GLU A 65 -0.99 7.34 2.95
CA GLU A 65 0.15 7.98 3.63
C GLU A 65 0.29 7.47 5.07
N ALA A 66 -0.81 7.29 5.80
CA ALA A 66 -0.81 6.72 7.13
C ALA A 66 -0.27 5.29 7.14
N ALA A 67 -0.73 4.44 6.22
CA ALA A 67 -0.26 3.07 6.08
C ALA A 67 1.24 2.99 5.74
N LEU A 68 1.73 3.85 4.85
CA LEU A 68 3.16 3.92 4.52
C LEU A 68 4.00 4.43 5.69
N ALA A 69 3.47 5.37 6.49
CA ALA A 69 4.14 5.83 7.71
C ALA A 69 4.26 4.70 8.76
N GLU A 70 3.23 3.86 8.90
CA GLU A 70 3.29 2.66 9.75
C GLU A 70 4.43 1.73 9.30
N VAL A 71 4.53 1.41 8.00
CA VAL A 71 5.61 0.56 7.46
C VAL A 71 6.98 1.23 7.62
N SER A 72 7.06 2.54 7.41
CA SER A 72 8.30 3.33 7.57
C SER A 72 8.84 3.26 9.00
N SER A 73 7.98 3.09 10.01
CA SER A 73 8.38 2.96 11.42
C SER A 73 9.22 1.70 11.71
N LEU A 74 9.23 0.74 10.79
CA LEU A 74 10.03 -0.49 10.85
C LEU A 74 11.39 -0.37 10.12
N ASP A 75 11.89 0.83 9.96
CA ASP A 75 13.19 1.12 9.31
C ASP A 75 13.25 0.65 7.83
N VAL A 76 12.11 0.75 7.14
CA VAL A 76 12.02 0.41 5.72
C VAL A 76 12.47 1.58 4.86
N ALA A 77 13.40 1.33 3.94
CA ALA A 77 13.97 2.36 3.06
C ALA A 77 12.90 3.00 2.15
N ASN A 78 13.02 4.30 1.89
CA ASN A 78 12.07 5.07 1.05
C ASN A 78 11.85 4.43 -0.33
N LYS A 79 12.88 3.88 -0.94
CA LYS A 79 12.76 3.18 -2.24
C LYS A 79 11.82 1.98 -2.16
N THR A 80 11.87 1.23 -1.07
CA THR A 80 10.97 0.09 -0.82
C THR A 80 9.54 0.58 -0.58
N LEU A 81 9.34 1.69 0.14
CA LEU A 81 8.02 2.30 0.34
C LEU A 81 7.41 2.77 -0.98
N ASP A 82 8.20 3.35 -1.89
CA ASP A 82 7.74 3.73 -3.23
C ASP A 82 7.34 2.52 -4.08
N GLN A 83 8.10 1.44 -4.00
CA GLN A 83 7.76 0.18 -4.65
C GLN A 83 6.48 -0.43 -4.07
N LEU A 84 6.35 -0.44 -2.73
CA LEU A 84 5.17 -0.93 -2.05
C LEU A 84 3.92 -0.15 -2.44
N ARG A 85 4.02 1.19 -2.54
CA ARG A 85 2.94 2.05 -3.03
C ARG A 85 2.49 1.63 -4.44
N LYS A 86 3.43 1.46 -5.36
CA LYS A 86 3.13 1.06 -6.75
C LYS A 86 2.48 -0.33 -6.81
N THR A 87 3.05 -1.30 -6.08
CA THR A 87 2.51 -2.65 -6.02
C THR A 87 1.09 -2.65 -5.45
N SER A 88 0.83 -1.89 -4.38
CA SER A 88 -0.50 -1.79 -3.78
C SER A 88 -1.55 -1.19 -4.71
N GLN A 89 -1.17 -0.20 -5.52
CA GLN A 89 -2.06 0.40 -6.51
C GLN A 89 -2.40 -0.58 -7.64
N ASN A 90 -1.41 -1.30 -8.15
CA ASN A 90 -1.63 -2.34 -9.16
C ASN A 90 -2.51 -3.45 -8.59
N PHE A 91 -2.21 -3.92 -7.38
CA PHE A 91 -3.01 -4.94 -6.70
C PHE A 91 -4.47 -4.51 -6.51
N ALA A 92 -4.70 -3.24 -6.14
CA ALA A 92 -6.04 -2.68 -6.00
C ALA A 92 -6.81 -2.68 -7.33
N VAL A 93 -6.15 -2.36 -8.43
CA VAL A 93 -6.74 -2.40 -9.77
C VAL A 93 -7.06 -3.82 -10.21
N ASP A 94 -6.11 -4.75 -10.03
CA ASP A 94 -6.22 -6.12 -10.53
C ASP A 94 -7.22 -6.96 -9.72
N TYR A 95 -7.33 -6.71 -8.41
CA TYR A 95 -8.08 -7.56 -7.49
C TYR A 95 -9.26 -6.86 -6.79
N GLY A 96 -9.45 -5.54 -7.02
CA GLY A 96 -10.56 -4.77 -6.42
C GLY A 96 -10.42 -4.56 -4.91
N GLU A 97 -9.21 -4.61 -4.37
CA GLU A 97 -8.91 -4.48 -2.95
C GLU A 97 -8.46 -3.05 -2.57
N SER A 98 -8.43 -2.77 -1.27
CA SER A 98 -7.92 -1.49 -0.78
C SER A 98 -6.39 -1.45 -0.84
N ALA A 99 -5.82 -0.48 -1.58
CA ALA A 99 -4.38 -0.27 -1.65
C ALA A 99 -3.77 0.06 -0.27
N SER A 100 -4.47 0.82 0.58
CA SER A 100 -3.99 1.13 1.94
C SER A 100 -4.03 -0.10 2.86
N ALA A 101 -5.03 -0.98 2.73
CA ALA A 101 -5.08 -2.25 3.46
C ALA A 101 -3.94 -3.18 3.04
N PHE A 102 -3.61 -3.23 1.74
CA PHE A 102 -2.43 -3.95 1.24
C PHE A 102 -1.14 -3.43 1.88
N VAL A 103 -0.95 -2.11 1.97
CA VAL A 103 0.24 -1.52 2.60
C VAL A 103 0.29 -1.84 4.10
N ARG A 104 -0.83 -1.83 4.81
CA ARG A 104 -0.86 -2.25 6.23
C ARG A 104 -0.47 -3.72 6.41
N SER A 105 -0.87 -4.61 5.50
CA SER A 105 -0.42 -6.01 5.56
C SER A 105 1.09 -6.15 5.35
N ALA A 106 1.74 -5.20 4.66
CA ALA A 106 3.20 -5.15 4.58
C ALA A 106 3.86 -4.84 5.95
N TYR A 107 3.21 -4.05 6.81
CA TYR A 107 3.68 -3.86 8.18
C TYR A 107 3.71 -5.20 8.94
N ASP A 108 2.65 -5.99 8.84
CA ASP A 108 2.57 -7.29 9.49
C ASP A 108 3.62 -8.27 8.95
N ILE A 109 3.83 -8.28 7.62
CA ILE A 109 4.86 -9.09 6.96
C ILE A 109 6.26 -8.68 7.41
N GLN A 110 6.59 -7.39 7.42
CA GLN A 110 7.89 -6.89 7.85
C GLN A 110 8.15 -7.16 9.33
N SER A 111 7.11 -7.11 10.16
CA SER A 111 7.18 -7.45 11.59
C SER A 111 7.41 -8.95 11.80
N ALA A 112 6.78 -9.81 11.00
CA ALA A 112 6.95 -11.26 11.07
C ALA A 112 8.27 -11.73 10.46
N ILE A 113 8.77 -11.04 9.42
CA ILE A 113 9.98 -11.38 8.66
C ILE A 113 10.86 -10.14 8.59
N ALA A 114 11.61 -9.88 9.65
CA ALA A 114 12.48 -8.72 9.72
C ALA A 114 13.58 -8.74 8.64
N GLY A 115 13.90 -7.55 8.10
CA GLY A 115 15.02 -7.37 7.19
C GLY A 115 14.73 -7.69 5.73
N LEU A 116 13.45 -7.68 5.31
CA LEU A 116 13.09 -7.66 3.89
C LEU A 116 13.47 -6.30 3.29
N GLN A 117 14.19 -6.31 2.16
CA GLN A 117 14.72 -5.11 1.53
C GLN A 117 14.35 -5.03 0.04
N GLY A 118 14.44 -3.82 -0.52
CA GLY A 118 14.20 -3.59 -1.94
C GLY A 118 12.80 -4.01 -2.37
N ASP A 119 12.73 -4.96 -3.30
CA ASP A 119 11.49 -5.53 -3.82
C ASP A 119 10.96 -6.73 -3.00
N GLU A 120 11.73 -7.21 -2.02
CA GLU A 120 11.32 -8.37 -1.20
C GLU A 120 10.02 -8.09 -0.45
N LEU A 121 9.94 -6.97 0.28
CA LEU A 121 8.73 -6.64 1.05
C LEU A 121 7.48 -6.50 0.18
N PRO A 122 7.48 -5.73 -0.93
CA PRO A 122 6.34 -5.71 -1.86
C PRO A 122 5.95 -7.10 -2.37
N LYS A 123 6.94 -7.95 -2.71
CA LYS A 123 6.70 -9.30 -3.25
C LYS A 123 6.15 -10.26 -2.20
N PHE A 124 6.67 -10.23 -0.98
CA PHE A 124 6.11 -11.03 0.12
C PHE A 124 4.66 -10.62 0.42
N THR A 125 4.39 -9.31 0.43
CA THR A 125 3.04 -8.78 0.66
C THR A 125 2.09 -9.21 -0.46
N GLU A 126 2.51 -9.07 -1.72
CA GLU A 126 1.72 -9.45 -2.90
C GLU A 126 1.40 -10.95 -2.90
N ALA A 127 2.42 -11.81 -2.72
CA ALA A 127 2.24 -13.26 -2.68
C ALA A 127 1.31 -13.69 -1.53
N SER A 128 1.45 -13.07 -0.36
CA SER A 128 0.58 -13.33 0.79
C SER A 128 -0.86 -12.90 0.54
N ALA A 129 -1.07 -11.72 -0.05
CA ALA A 129 -2.41 -11.22 -0.38
C ALA A 129 -3.10 -12.08 -1.45
N ILE A 130 -2.37 -12.50 -2.49
CA ILE A 130 -2.89 -13.43 -3.51
C ILE A 130 -3.24 -14.78 -2.87
N LEU A 131 -2.38 -15.31 -1.99
CA LEU A 131 -2.64 -16.57 -1.29
C LEU A 131 -3.87 -16.46 -0.41
N ALA A 132 -4.05 -15.38 0.34
CA ALA A 132 -5.22 -15.14 1.16
C ALA A 132 -6.52 -15.19 0.31
N LYS A 133 -6.52 -14.55 -0.85
CA LYS A 133 -7.65 -14.60 -1.79
C LYS A 133 -7.88 -16.01 -2.36
N ALA A 134 -6.82 -16.67 -2.79
CA ALA A 134 -6.90 -18.01 -3.39
C ALA A 134 -7.42 -19.06 -2.42
N THR A 135 -7.10 -18.93 -1.14
CA THR A 135 -7.49 -19.86 -0.07
C THR A 135 -8.74 -19.43 0.69
N LYS A 136 -9.24 -18.22 0.43
CA LYS A 136 -10.34 -17.56 1.18
C LYS A 136 -10.04 -17.42 2.68
N SER A 137 -8.76 -17.24 3.00
CA SER A 137 -8.28 -17.00 4.36
C SER A 137 -8.18 -15.51 4.64
N ASP A 138 -8.18 -15.14 5.91
CA ASP A 138 -7.86 -13.78 6.30
C ASP A 138 -6.34 -13.50 6.16
N THR A 139 -6.02 -12.22 5.95
CA THR A 139 -4.64 -11.78 5.72
C THR A 139 -3.72 -12.08 6.91
N ALA A 140 -4.22 -11.95 8.15
CA ALA A 140 -3.43 -12.20 9.35
C ALA A 140 -3.01 -13.67 9.47
N THR A 141 -3.92 -14.61 9.15
CA THR A 141 -3.62 -16.05 9.09
C THR A 141 -2.53 -16.33 8.07
N ILE A 142 -2.63 -15.77 6.87
CA ILE A 142 -1.60 -15.98 5.84
C ILE A 142 -0.27 -15.31 6.21
N THR A 143 -0.28 -14.13 6.81
CA THR A 143 0.94 -13.48 7.30
C THR A 143 1.67 -14.33 8.33
N ASN A 144 0.93 -14.88 9.31
CA ASN A 144 1.51 -15.77 10.32
C ASN A 144 2.05 -17.05 9.70
N TYR A 145 1.33 -17.64 8.74
CA TYR A 145 1.78 -18.79 7.98
C TYR A 145 3.07 -18.48 7.24
N MET A 146 3.13 -17.40 6.47
CA MET A 146 4.31 -17.03 5.69
C MET A 146 5.52 -16.72 6.59
N GLY A 147 5.32 -16.06 7.73
CA GLY A 147 6.34 -15.83 8.75
C GLY A 147 6.90 -17.15 9.31
N THR A 148 6.01 -18.09 9.65
CA THR A 148 6.37 -19.41 10.16
C THR A 148 7.15 -20.21 9.10
N MET A 149 6.65 -20.27 7.88
CA MET A 149 7.32 -20.96 6.77
C MET A 149 8.69 -20.37 6.48
N TYR A 150 8.80 -19.04 6.48
CA TYR A 150 10.11 -18.39 6.31
C TYR A 150 11.07 -18.74 7.45
N GLY A 151 10.61 -18.72 8.69
CA GLY A 151 11.42 -19.10 9.84
C GLY A 151 11.96 -20.53 9.74
N VAL A 152 11.13 -21.50 9.34
CA VAL A 152 11.50 -22.91 9.18
C VAL A 152 12.43 -23.11 7.98
N PHE A 153 12.19 -22.44 6.86
CA PHE A 153 12.90 -22.64 5.58
C PHE A 153 13.86 -21.50 5.23
N LYS A 154 14.29 -20.70 6.20
CA LYS A 154 15.13 -19.52 6.00
C LYS A 154 16.36 -19.81 5.12
N ASN A 155 17.11 -20.86 5.42
CA ASN A 155 18.30 -21.23 4.67
C ASN A 155 17.99 -21.57 3.20
N THR A 156 16.84 -22.17 2.94
CA THR A 156 16.38 -22.50 1.58
C THR A 156 15.96 -21.21 0.85
N ALA A 157 15.23 -20.34 1.52
CA ALA A 157 14.80 -19.05 0.98
C ALA A 157 16.01 -18.17 0.61
N GLU A 158 17.04 -18.13 1.45
CA GLU A 158 18.26 -17.35 1.18
C GLU A 158 19.09 -17.93 0.02
N LYS A 159 19.16 -19.24 -0.11
CA LYS A 159 19.87 -19.90 -1.23
C LYS A 159 19.14 -19.76 -2.56
N MET A 160 17.84 -19.82 -2.56
CA MET A 160 16.99 -19.70 -3.76
C MET A 160 16.81 -18.26 -4.21
N GLY A 161 16.88 -17.31 -3.28
CA GLY A 161 16.41 -15.95 -3.41
C GLY A 161 15.02 -15.78 -2.78
N ARG A 162 14.90 -14.87 -1.84
CA ARG A 162 13.69 -14.71 -1.01
C ARG A 162 12.44 -14.44 -1.84
N THR A 163 12.53 -13.60 -2.87
CA THR A 163 11.43 -13.29 -3.78
C THR A 163 10.92 -14.54 -4.51
N GLN A 164 11.83 -15.33 -5.08
CA GLN A 164 11.47 -16.57 -5.79
C GLN A 164 10.86 -17.58 -4.83
N TRP A 165 11.44 -17.69 -3.63
CA TRP A 165 10.95 -18.60 -2.60
C TRP A 165 9.51 -18.29 -2.18
N VAL A 166 9.18 -17.03 -1.93
CA VAL A 166 7.82 -16.65 -1.49
C VAL A 166 6.78 -16.94 -2.55
N GLU A 167 7.08 -16.67 -3.81
CA GLU A 167 6.18 -16.97 -4.93
C GLU A 167 5.95 -18.49 -5.05
N GLN A 168 7.00 -19.28 -4.90
CA GLN A 168 6.91 -20.73 -4.94
C GLN A 168 6.07 -21.29 -3.79
N ILE A 169 6.33 -20.86 -2.55
CA ILE A 169 5.58 -21.34 -1.37
C ILE A 169 4.12 -20.95 -1.47
N ALA A 170 3.81 -19.71 -1.86
CA ALA A 170 2.44 -19.29 -2.05
C ALA A 170 1.70 -20.13 -3.11
N GLY A 171 2.35 -20.38 -4.26
CA GLY A 171 1.80 -21.23 -5.32
C GLY A 171 1.58 -22.67 -4.89
N GLN A 172 2.53 -23.28 -4.20
CA GLN A 172 2.42 -24.65 -3.67
C GLN A 172 1.31 -24.77 -2.64
N THR A 173 1.18 -23.80 -1.73
CA THR A 173 0.12 -23.76 -0.73
C THR A 173 -1.25 -23.62 -1.36
N ALA A 174 -1.42 -22.69 -2.31
CA ALA A 174 -2.67 -22.51 -3.03
C ALA A 174 -3.08 -23.82 -3.76
N SER A 175 -2.12 -24.49 -4.41
CA SER A 175 -2.35 -25.76 -5.08
C SER A 175 -2.73 -26.89 -4.11
N ALA A 176 -2.08 -26.95 -2.94
CA ALA A 176 -2.40 -27.92 -1.91
C ALA A 176 -3.83 -27.71 -1.36
N VAL A 177 -4.21 -26.46 -1.04
CA VAL A 177 -5.55 -26.12 -0.57
C VAL A 177 -6.60 -26.52 -1.61
N GLN A 178 -6.36 -26.25 -2.88
CA GLN A 178 -7.25 -26.65 -3.96
C GLN A 178 -7.36 -28.18 -4.10
N MET A 179 -6.23 -28.88 -4.03
CA MET A 179 -6.17 -30.34 -4.18
C MET A 179 -6.90 -31.07 -3.05
N PHE A 180 -6.70 -30.62 -1.81
CA PHE A 180 -7.30 -31.23 -0.64
C PHE A 180 -8.69 -30.68 -0.31
N LYS A 181 -9.22 -29.73 -1.10
CA LYS A 181 -10.53 -29.08 -0.90
C LYS A 181 -10.70 -28.55 0.52
N THR A 182 -9.63 -27.98 1.08
CA THR A 182 -9.62 -27.36 2.40
C THR A 182 -9.61 -25.83 2.28
N THR A 183 -9.79 -25.15 3.38
CA THR A 183 -9.56 -23.71 3.50
C THR A 183 -8.15 -23.46 4.07
N GLY A 184 -7.61 -22.30 3.80
CA GLY A 184 -6.31 -21.90 4.36
C GLY A 184 -6.37 -21.61 5.85
#